data_1538d19dfb0b2c91f1014c0fc9d4cade
#
_entry.id   1538d19dfb0b2c91f1014c0fc9d4cade
#
_cell.length_a   1.000
_cell.length_b   1.000
_cell.length_c   1.000
_cell.angle_alpha   90.00
_cell.angle_beta   90.00
_cell.angle_gamma   90.00
#
_symmetry.space_group_name_H-M   'P 1'
#
loop_
_entity.id
_entity.type
_entity.pdbx_description
1 polymer ?
#
loop_
_entity_poly.entity_id
_entity_poly.type
_entity_poly.pdbx_seq_one_letter_code
_entity_poly.pdbx_strand_id
1 'polypeptide(L)'
;MRPLHYDLSILSDLDHLQFYGGVNITLHVEQPTSVVEFHAGANLKMGDVRIATHSGEYAAPPLRIPDRERVRVLLPRRLETDELAHILVSFRAPIDHSMRGYYYSTWRHNGESGHYALTQFEPTSARRAFPCWDEPSHKATYTFRMLHRTNTTALANMPSVRSQHVDAAQVAKLLHIDDLHLDMPALGDDSWTLTEFAKTPKMSTYLVAWANG
;
A
#
# COMPACT_ATOMS: atom_id res chain seq x y z
N MET A 1 -16.87 -3.85 9.72
CA MET A 1 -15.97 -2.68 9.62
C MET A 1 -16.00 -2.10 8.22
N ARG A 2 -15.92 -0.81 8.08
CA ARG A 2 -15.92 -0.12 6.79
C ARG A 2 -14.74 0.85 6.68
N PRO A 3 -13.91 0.74 5.62
CA PRO A 3 -12.84 1.69 5.39
C PRO A 3 -13.40 3.08 5.02
N LEU A 4 -12.79 4.12 5.58
CA LEU A 4 -13.12 5.52 5.33
C LEU A 4 -12.04 6.18 4.47
N HIS A 5 -10.79 5.87 4.75
CA HIS A 5 -9.63 6.49 4.12
C HIS A 5 -8.44 5.55 4.09
N TYR A 6 -7.67 5.60 3.02
CA TYR A 6 -6.36 4.97 2.87
C TYR A 6 -5.30 6.05 2.69
N ASP A 7 -4.31 6.05 3.55
CA ASP A 7 -3.07 6.81 3.36
C ASP A 7 -2.00 5.82 2.91
N LEU A 8 -1.70 5.79 1.61
CA LEU A 8 -0.89 4.77 0.95
C LEU A 8 0.40 5.38 0.41
N SER A 9 1.53 4.83 0.82
CA SER A 9 2.85 5.16 0.30
C SER A 9 3.47 3.94 -0.36
N ILE A 10 3.98 4.08 -1.58
CA ILE A 10 4.64 3.01 -2.35
C ILE A 10 6.04 3.48 -2.75
N LEU A 11 7.05 2.68 -2.47
CA LEU A 11 8.37 2.78 -3.08
C LEU A 11 8.44 1.81 -4.25
N SER A 12 8.68 2.34 -5.43
CA SER A 12 8.81 1.58 -6.69
C SER A 12 10.27 1.45 -7.07
N ASP A 13 10.82 0.25 -6.93
CA ASP A 13 12.19 -0.07 -7.34
C ASP A 13 12.16 -0.87 -8.66
N LEU A 14 12.28 -0.16 -9.76
CA LEU A 14 12.27 -0.75 -11.11
C LEU A 14 13.59 -1.45 -11.45
N ASP A 15 14.70 -1.13 -10.77
CA ASP A 15 16.00 -1.74 -10.99
C ASP A 15 16.00 -3.20 -10.49
N HIS A 16 15.37 -3.44 -9.34
CA HIS A 16 15.26 -4.76 -8.71
C HIS A 16 13.90 -5.42 -8.93
N LEU A 17 12.96 -4.75 -9.62
CA LEU A 17 11.58 -5.20 -9.84
C LEU A 17 10.89 -5.59 -8.52
N GLN A 18 11.00 -4.72 -7.53
CA GLN A 18 10.40 -4.84 -6.21
C GLN A 18 9.63 -3.57 -5.87
N PHE A 19 8.61 -3.70 -5.06
CA PHE A 19 7.97 -2.55 -4.43
C PHE A 19 7.78 -2.79 -2.94
N TYR A 20 7.81 -1.69 -2.21
CA TYR A 20 7.60 -1.64 -0.76
C TYR A 20 6.49 -0.66 -0.50
N GLY A 21 5.69 -0.93 0.49
CA GLY A 21 4.57 -0.05 0.81
C GLY A 21 4.28 0.04 2.30
N GLY A 22 3.73 1.19 2.67
CA GLY A 22 3.10 1.43 3.96
C GLY A 22 1.68 1.93 3.72
N VAL A 23 0.72 1.38 4.44
CA VAL A 23 -0.66 1.85 4.38
C VAL A 23 -1.22 2.08 5.79
N ASN A 24 -1.82 3.25 5.99
CA ASN A 24 -2.64 3.55 7.15
C ASN A 24 -4.11 3.62 6.71
N ILE A 25 -4.93 2.73 7.26
CA ILE A 25 -6.34 2.60 6.89
C ILE A 25 -7.20 3.07 8.06
N THR A 26 -7.95 4.13 7.86
CA THR A 26 -8.95 4.58 8.83
C THR A 26 -10.24 3.79 8.63
N LEU A 27 -10.70 3.17 9.71
CA LEU A 27 -11.87 2.30 9.75
C LEU A 27 -12.96 2.85 10.67
N HIS A 28 -14.19 2.63 10.28
CA HIS A 28 -15.37 2.77 11.11
C HIS A 28 -15.89 1.39 11.51
N VAL A 29 -16.12 1.18 12.79
CA VAL A 29 -16.66 -0.07 13.34
C VAL A 29 -18.18 -0.01 13.28
N GLU A 30 -18.80 -0.77 12.36
CA GLU A 30 -20.27 -0.79 12.19
C GLU A 30 -20.96 -1.78 13.11
N GLN A 31 -20.23 -2.81 13.56
CA GLN A 31 -20.71 -3.81 14.52
C GLN A 31 -19.57 -4.18 15.45
N PRO A 32 -19.85 -4.45 16.73
CA PRO A 32 -18.81 -4.80 17.68
C PRO A 32 -18.04 -6.05 17.24
N THR A 33 -16.71 -5.99 17.31
CA THR A 33 -15.84 -7.07 16.85
C THR A 33 -14.55 -7.18 17.64
N SER A 34 -14.03 -8.40 17.78
CA SER A 34 -12.69 -8.70 18.29
C SER A 34 -11.74 -9.16 17.19
N VAL A 35 -12.12 -8.96 15.93
CA VAL A 35 -11.33 -9.38 14.77
C VAL A 35 -11.36 -8.29 13.70
N VAL A 36 -10.19 -7.99 13.15
CA VAL A 36 -10.06 -7.24 11.90
C VAL A 36 -9.74 -8.21 10.78
N GLU A 37 -10.49 -8.15 9.69
CA GLU A 37 -10.25 -8.99 8.51
C GLU A 37 -10.22 -8.11 7.25
N PHE A 38 -9.19 -8.29 6.42
CA PHE A 38 -8.98 -7.56 5.16
C PHE A 38 -8.34 -8.47 4.12
N HIS A 39 -8.31 -8.03 2.86
CA HIS A 39 -7.68 -8.78 1.77
C HIS A 39 -6.20 -8.42 1.64
N ALA A 40 -5.38 -9.44 1.38
CA ALA A 40 -3.98 -9.30 0.99
C ALA A 40 -3.55 -10.53 0.19
N GLY A 41 -3.07 -10.31 -1.02
CA GLY A 41 -2.60 -11.37 -1.91
C GLY A 41 -1.44 -12.16 -1.33
N ALA A 42 -1.28 -13.41 -1.77
CA ALA A 42 -0.20 -14.28 -1.30
C ALA A 42 1.20 -13.75 -1.65
N ASN A 43 1.30 -12.91 -2.70
CA ASN A 43 2.54 -12.26 -3.11
C ASN A 43 3.02 -11.17 -2.14
N LEU A 44 2.13 -10.56 -1.34
CA LEU A 44 2.51 -9.55 -0.37
C LEU A 44 3.17 -10.20 0.86
N LYS A 45 4.41 -9.86 1.13
CA LYS A 45 5.03 -10.10 2.44
C LYS A 45 4.72 -8.91 3.33
N MET A 46 4.11 -9.16 4.48
CA MET A 46 3.69 -8.11 5.42
C MET A 46 4.47 -8.27 6.74
N GLY A 47 4.75 -7.16 7.37
CA GLY A 47 5.14 -7.09 8.76
C GLY A 47 3.95 -7.32 9.71
N ASP A 48 4.16 -7.06 10.99
CA ASP A 48 3.09 -7.03 11.98
C ASP A 48 2.06 -5.95 11.62
N VAL A 49 0.81 -6.19 11.99
CA VAL A 49 -0.27 -5.24 11.82
C VAL A 49 -0.42 -4.45 13.11
N ARG A 50 -0.20 -3.13 13.01
CA ARG A 50 -0.42 -2.21 14.14
C ARG A 50 -1.84 -1.67 14.05
N ILE A 51 -2.53 -1.66 15.18
CA ILE A 51 -3.89 -1.14 15.30
C ILE A 51 -3.94 -0.12 16.40
N ALA A 52 -4.32 1.11 16.05
CA ALA A 52 -4.47 2.21 16.96
C ALA A 52 -5.95 2.58 17.09
N THR A 53 -6.38 2.84 18.32
CA THR A 53 -7.73 3.28 18.70
C THR A 53 -7.63 4.38 19.75
N HIS A 54 -8.74 5.01 20.10
CA HIS A 54 -8.77 5.99 21.20
C HIS A 54 -8.30 5.43 22.57
N SER A 55 -8.39 4.11 22.76
CA SER A 55 -8.04 3.45 24.03
C SER A 55 -6.65 2.80 24.04
N GLY A 56 -5.87 2.99 22.98
CA GLY A 56 -4.49 2.51 22.91
C GLY A 56 -4.13 1.90 21.57
N GLU A 57 -2.91 1.43 21.52
CA GLU A 57 -2.28 0.85 20.33
C GLU A 57 -1.69 -0.52 20.67
N TYR A 58 -1.73 -1.45 19.73
CA TYR A 58 -1.09 -2.75 19.82
C TYR A 58 -0.70 -3.25 18.43
N ALA A 59 0.27 -4.18 18.39
CA ALA A 59 0.70 -4.85 17.18
C ALA A 59 0.48 -6.36 17.32
N ALA A 60 0.12 -7.00 16.22
CA ALA A 60 -0.05 -8.45 16.16
C ALA A 60 0.36 -9.00 14.79
N PRO A 61 0.89 -10.22 14.75
CA PRO A 61 1.20 -10.87 13.48
C PRO A 61 -0.08 -11.15 12.68
N PRO A 62 -0.03 -11.00 11.36
CA PRO A 62 -1.15 -11.30 10.48
C PRO A 62 -1.40 -12.81 10.37
N LEU A 63 -2.60 -13.25 10.66
CA LEU A 63 -3.04 -14.63 10.44
C LEU A 63 -3.59 -14.76 9.01
N ARG A 64 -2.83 -15.39 8.12
CA ARG A 64 -3.22 -15.55 6.72
C ARG A 64 -4.27 -16.65 6.55
N ILE A 65 -5.24 -16.40 5.67
CA ILE A 65 -6.23 -17.37 5.17
C ILE A 65 -6.01 -17.49 3.65
N PRO A 66 -5.07 -18.35 3.20
CA PRO A 66 -4.56 -18.36 1.82
C PRO A 66 -5.66 -18.56 0.77
N ASP A 67 -6.56 -19.51 0.97
CA ASP A 67 -7.62 -19.86 0.01
C ASP A 67 -8.60 -18.71 -0.27
N ARG A 68 -8.61 -17.69 0.58
CA ARG A 68 -9.48 -16.51 0.46
C ARG A 68 -8.71 -15.22 0.20
N GLU A 69 -7.39 -15.29 0.13
CA GLU A 69 -6.51 -14.11 0.06
C GLU A 69 -6.86 -13.06 1.13
N ARG A 70 -7.19 -13.54 2.33
CA ARG A 70 -7.54 -12.71 3.49
C ARG A 70 -6.52 -12.82 4.60
N VAL A 71 -6.50 -11.80 5.39
CA VAL A 71 -5.70 -11.69 6.62
C VAL A 71 -6.62 -11.35 7.76
N ARG A 72 -6.41 -12.03 8.86
CA ARG A 72 -7.14 -11.82 10.10
C ARG A 72 -6.19 -11.39 11.21
N VAL A 73 -6.59 -10.40 11.99
CA VAL A 73 -5.87 -9.93 13.17
C VAL A 73 -6.83 -10.05 14.37
N LEU A 74 -6.39 -10.76 15.39
CA LEU A 74 -7.15 -10.88 16.64
C LEU A 74 -6.87 -9.69 17.55
N LEU A 75 -7.91 -9.07 18.03
CA LEU A 75 -7.83 -7.90 18.91
C LEU A 75 -7.77 -8.34 20.38
N PRO A 76 -6.95 -7.68 21.23
CA PRO A 76 -6.90 -7.96 22.65
C PRO A 76 -8.18 -7.53 23.39
N ARG A 77 -8.96 -6.64 22.78
CA ARG A 77 -10.27 -6.22 23.27
C ARG A 77 -11.27 -6.15 22.12
N ARG A 78 -12.54 -6.16 22.47
CA ARG A 78 -13.64 -5.89 21.52
C ARG A 78 -13.67 -4.39 21.19
N LEU A 79 -13.79 -4.07 19.91
CA LEU A 79 -14.12 -2.73 19.45
C LEU A 79 -15.64 -2.59 19.42
N GLU A 80 -16.15 -1.45 19.83
CA GLU A 80 -17.58 -1.18 19.89
C GLU A 80 -18.07 -0.46 18.64
N THR A 81 -19.39 -0.45 18.44
CA THR A 81 -20.02 0.28 17.33
C THR A 81 -19.65 1.76 17.38
N ASP A 82 -19.48 2.36 16.21
CA ASP A 82 -19.09 3.76 15.99
C ASP A 82 -17.65 4.12 16.43
N GLU A 83 -16.89 3.17 16.93
CA GLU A 83 -15.48 3.39 17.21
C GLU A 83 -14.68 3.58 15.90
N LEU A 84 -13.68 4.47 15.93
CA LEU A 84 -12.68 4.62 14.87
C LEU A 84 -11.44 3.82 15.22
N ALA A 85 -10.92 3.09 14.24
CA ALA A 85 -9.66 2.38 14.34
C ALA A 85 -8.75 2.75 13.15
N HIS A 86 -7.45 2.76 13.38
CA HIS A 86 -6.42 2.93 12.37
C HIS A 86 -5.61 1.65 12.27
N ILE A 87 -5.46 1.12 11.06
CA ILE A 87 -4.62 -0.04 10.80
C ILE A 87 -3.40 0.40 10.02
N LEU A 88 -2.24 0.12 10.56
CA LEU A 88 -0.95 0.38 9.93
C LEU A 88 -0.32 -0.94 9.51
N VAL A 89 0.02 -1.05 8.23
CA VAL A 89 0.66 -2.25 7.66
C VAL A 89 1.76 -1.82 6.73
N SER A 90 2.98 -2.33 6.95
CA SER A 90 4.01 -2.31 5.93
C SER A 90 4.06 -3.63 5.18
N PHE A 91 4.46 -3.57 3.91
CA PHE A 91 4.47 -4.73 3.03
C PHE A 91 5.50 -4.57 1.91
N ARG A 92 5.85 -5.69 1.29
CA ARG A 92 6.67 -5.72 0.07
C ARG A 92 6.21 -6.84 -0.86
N ALA A 93 6.46 -6.68 -2.16
CA ALA A 93 6.25 -7.73 -3.15
C ALA A 93 7.10 -7.50 -4.41
N PRO A 94 7.31 -8.54 -5.22
CA PRO A 94 7.90 -8.37 -6.55
C PRO A 94 6.93 -7.61 -7.47
N ILE A 95 7.49 -6.78 -8.36
CA ILE A 95 6.78 -6.26 -9.52
C ILE A 95 6.92 -7.33 -10.59
N ASP A 96 5.87 -8.07 -10.87
CA ASP A 96 5.88 -9.16 -11.86
C ASP A 96 5.30 -8.70 -13.21
N HIS A 97 5.23 -9.56 -14.19
CA HIS A 97 4.68 -9.29 -15.52
C HIS A 97 3.30 -9.95 -15.74
N SER A 98 2.59 -10.26 -14.66
CA SER A 98 1.32 -11.00 -14.72
C SER A 98 0.14 -10.18 -15.23
N MET A 99 0.30 -8.87 -15.44
CA MET A 99 -0.77 -7.91 -15.77
C MET A 99 -1.87 -7.87 -14.70
N ARG A 100 -1.52 -8.12 -13.43
CA ARG A 100 -2.42 -8.09 -12.27
C ARG A 100 -1.74 -7.43 -11.08
N GLY A 101 -2.45 -6.59 -10.36
CA GLY A 101 -1.88 -5.83 -9.26
C GLY A 101 -0.95 -4.74 -9.78
N TYR A 102 0.20 -4.58 -9.18
CA TYR A 102 1.27 -3.70 -9.66
C TYR A 102 2.30 -4.53 -10.41
N TYR A 103 2.39 -4.33 -11.73
CA TYR A 103 3.19 -5.14 -12.65
C TYR A 103 4.04 -4.28 -13.56
N TYR A 104 5.09 -4.86 -14.16
CA TYR A 104 5.95 -4.15 -15.11
C TYR A 104 5.71 -4.59 -16.56
N SER A 105 6.10 -3.69 -17.47
CA SER A 105 6.29 -3.95 -18.88
C SER A 105 7.62 -3.35 -19.34
N THR A 106 8.04 -3.66 -20.55
CA THR A 106 9.32 -3.22 -21.10
C THR A 106 9.08 -2.28 -22.29
N TRP A 107 9.81 -1.18 -22.33
CA TRP A 107 9.88 -0.31 -23.49
C TRP A 107 11.21 -0.50 -24.23
N ARG A 108 11.19 -0.21 -25.53
CA ARG A 108 12.38 -0.16 -26.39
C ARG A 108 12.29 1.06 -27.29
N HIS A 109 13.36 1.86 -27.31
CA HIS A 109 13.43 3.06 -28.15
C HIS A 109 14.90 3.34 -28.51
N ASN A 110 15.23 3.54 -29.82
CA ASN A 110 16.56 3.87 -30.32
C ASN A 110 17.72 2.99 -29.80
N GLY A 111 17.47 1.69 -29.63
CA GLY A 111 18.47 0.74 -29.13
C GLY A 111 18.59 0.65 -27.61
N GLU A 112 17.90 1.51 -26.88
CA GLU A 112 17.77 1.47 -25.42
C GLU A 112 16.52 0.69 -25.02
N SER A 113 16.52 0.13 -23.82
CA SER A 113 15.35 -0.52 -23.24
C SER A 113 15.31 -0.29 -21.73
N GLY A 114 14.11 -0.30 -21.16
CA GLY A 114 13.92 -0.16 -19.74
C GLY A 114 12.58 -0.73 -19.31
N HIS A 115 12.31 -0.64 -18.02
CA HIS A 115 11.05 -1.06 -17.44
C HIS A 115 10.19 0.14 -17.05
N TYR A 116 8.90 -0.05 -17.10
CA TYR A 116 7.92 0.79 -16.46
C TYR A 116 6.91 -0.09 -15.75
N ALA A 117 6.32 0.38 -14.68
CA ALA A 117 5.35 -0.38 -13.92
C ALA A 117 4.03 0.40 -13.81
N LEU A 118 2.93 -0.34 -13.82
CA LEU A 118 1.58 0.22 -13.73
C LEU A 118 0.64 -0.77 -13.03
N THR A 119 -0.53 -0.29 -12.66
CA THR A 119 -1.52 -1.09 -11.96
C THR A 119 -2.63 -1.59 -12.86
N GLN A 120 -3.10 -2.83 -12.59
CA GLN A 120 -4.36 -3.37 -13.08
C GLN A 120 -5.07 -4.08 -11.93
N PHE A 121 -6.16 -3.49 -11.40
CA PHE A 121 -6.81 -3.98 -10.20
C PHE A 121 -8.18 -4.63 -10.42
N GLU A 122 -8.85 -4.32 -11.52
CA GLU A 122 -10.14 -4.94 -11.83
C GLU A 122 -9.97 -6.43 -12.18
N PRO A 123 -10.81 -7.33 -11.66
CA PRO A 123 -11.91 -7.06 -10.72
C PRO A 123 -11.48 -7.08 -9.24
N THR A 124 -10.40 -7.80 -8.83
CA THR A 124 -10.03 -8.07 -7.44
C THR A 124 -8.53 -8.16 -7.23
N SER A 125 -7.76 -7.38 -7.95
CA SER A 125 -6.29 -7.43 -7.91
C SER A 125 -5.64 -6.27 -7.13
N ALA A 126 -6.42 -5.37 -6.50
CA ALA A 126 -5.88 -4.36 -5.59
C ALA A 126 -5.17 -5.02 -4.40
N ARG A 127 -5.71 -6.12 -3.88
CA ARG A 127 -5.11 -6.95 -2.81
C ARG A 127 -3.71 -7.49 -3.13
N ARG A 128 -3.32 -7.53 -4.39
CA ARG A 128 -1.98 -7.95 -4.83
C ARG A 128 -0.96 -6.80 -4.75
N ALA A 129 -1.44 -5.56 -4.62
CA ALA A 129 -0.61 -4.37 -4.57
C ALA A 129 -0.56 -3.73 -3.18
N PHE A 130 -1.63 -3.82 -2.38
CA PHE A 130 -1.66 -3.34 -1.00
C PHE A 130 -2.77 -4.02 -0.19
N PRO A 131 -2.62 -4.13 1.15
CA PRO A 131 -3.68 -4.61 2.03
C PRO A 131 -4.91 -3.70 1.97
N CYS A 132 -6.11 -4.26 1.76
CA CYS A 132 -7.32 -3.45 1.57
C CYS A 132 -8.63 -4.26 1.78
N TRP A 133 -9.75 -3.57 1.81
CA TRP A 133 -11.09 -4.15 1.62
C TRP A 133 -11.42 -4.16 0.13
N ASP A 134 -11.00 -5.23 -0.56
CA ASP A 134 -11.06 -5.34 -2.03
C ASP A 134 -12.43 -5.84 -2.50
N GLU A 135 -13.45 -5.07 -2.18
CA GLU A 135 -14.85 -5.27 -2.56
C GLU A 135 -15.44 -3.94 -3.06
N PRO A 136 -16.20 -3.91 -4.17
CA PRO A 136 -16.69 -2.66 -4.78
C PRO A 136 -17.56 -1.80 -3.85
N SER A 137 -18.22 -2.39 -2.86
CA SER A 137 -19.07 -1.72 -1.89
C SER A 137 -18.29 -0.92 -0.84
N HIS A 138 -17.04 -1.31 -0.56
CA HIS A 138 -16.16 -0.67 0.42
C HIS A 138 -15.44 0.53 -0.17
N LYS A 139 -16.20 1.55 -0.56
CA LYS A 139 -15.63 2.79 -1.11
C LYS A 139 -15.01 3.65 -0.01
N ALA A 140 -13.83 4.16 -0.29
CA ALA A 140 -13.07 5.06 0.58
C ALA A 140 -12.39 6.18 -0.23
N THR A 141 -11.82 7.15 0.45
CA THR A 141 -10.91 8.14 -0.14
C THR A 141 -9.47 7.65 -0.02
N TYR A 142 -8.59 8.13 -0.90
CA TYR A 142 -7.16 7.76 -0.92
C TYR A 142 -6.30 9.00 -0.94
N THR A 143 -5.25 9.03 -0.12
CA THR A 143 -4.07 9.85 -0.29
C THR A 143 -2.96 8.93 -0.74
N PHE A 144 -2.33 9.24 -1.86
CA PHE A 144 -1.29 8.41 -2.46
C PHE A 144 0.03 9.16 -2.55
N ARG A 145 1.11 8.48 -2.21
CA ARG A 145 2.49 8.95 -2.36
C ARG A 145 3.32 7.88 -3.05
N MET A 146 4.15 8.32 -3.97
CA MET A 146 5.12 7.44 -4.61
C MET A 146 6.54 7.90 -4.34
N LEU A 147 7.35 6.97 -3.89
CA LEU A 147 8.80 7.07 -3.81
C LEU A 147 9.36 6.37 -5.04
N HIS A 148 10.12 7.09 -5.85
CA HIS A 148 10.63 6.60 -7.12
C HIS A 148 12.00 7.22 -7.44
N ARG A 149 12.74 6.63 -8.38
CA ARG A 149 13.99 7.22 -8.86
C ARG A 149 13.75 8.59 -9.48
N THR A 150 14.66 9.54 -9.23
CA THR A 150 14.50 10.93 -9.68
C THR A 150 14.46 11.07 -11.21
N ASN A 151 15.07 10.12 -11.93
CA ASN A 151 15.05 10.07 -13.40
C ASN A 151 13.80 9.39 -13.97
N THR A 152 12.81 9.04 -13.15
CA THR A 152 11.54 8.45 -13.57
C THR A 152 10.37 9.38 -13.26
N THR A 153 9.23 9.08 -13.86
CA THR A 153 7.97 9.82 -13.65
C THR A 153 6.99 8.97 -12.86
N ALA A 154 6.33 9.58 -11.88
CA ALA A 154 5.24 8.97 -11.14
C ALA A 154 3.89 9.57 -11.56
N LEU A 155 2.91 8.72 -11.80
CA LEU A 155 1.53 9.09 -12.14
C LEU A 155 0.55 8.37 -11.20
N ALA A 156 -0.59 9.00 -10.93
CA ALA A 156 -1.67 8.39 -10.14
C ALA A 156 -3.05 8.92 -10.59
N ASN A 157 -4.13 8.49 -9.90
CA ASN A 157 -5.49 8.96 -10.20
C ASN A 157 -5.66 10.47 -10.15
N MET A 158 -4.88 11.16 -9.33
CA MET A 158 -5.01 12.59 -9.09
C MET A 158 -3.74 13.34 -9.50
N PRO A 159 -3.83 14.65 -9.76
CA PRO A 159 -2.65 15.47 -10.04
C PRO A 159 -1.65 15.43 -8.86
N SER A 160 -0.35 15.51 -9.17
CA SER A 160 0.68 15.70 -8.17
C SER A 160 0.54 17.11 -7.55
N VAL A 161 0.67 17.17 -6.23
CA VAL A 161 0.60 18.44 -5.47
C VAL A 161 1.97 18.86 -4.94
N ARG A 162 2.90 17.90 -4.81
CA ARG A 162 4.26 18.14 -4.33
C ARG A 162 5.20 17.07 -4.85
N SER A 163 6.44 17.48 -5.13
CA SER A 163 7.54 16.57 -5.42
C SER A 163 8.80 17.09 -4.74
N GLN A 164 9.55 16.22 -4.06
CA GLN A 164 10.75 16.59 -3.33
C GLN A 164 11.73 15.42 -3.22
N HIS A 165 13.01 15.74 -3.11
CA HIS A 165 14.03 14.77 -2.75
C HIS A 165 13.83 14.26 -1.33
N VAL A 166 14.10 12.97 -1.11
CA VAL A 166 14.04 12.33 0.20
C VAL A 166 15.27 11.44 0.44
N ASP A 167 15.67 11.37 1.69
CA ASP A 167 16.72 10.45 2.16
C ASP A 167 16.15 9.12 2.67
N ALA A 168 17.03 8.16 2.94
CA ALA A 168 16.66 6.84 3.39
C ALA A 168 15.86 6.85 4.71
N ALA A 169 16.17 7.76 5.65
CA ALA A 169 15.46 7.86 6.92
C ALA A 169 14.01 8.34 6.72
N GLN A 170 13.81 9.30 5.80
CA GLN A 170 12.48 9.76 5.43
C GLN A 170 11.67 8.66 4.74
N VAL A 171 12.31 7.86 3.89
CA VAL A 171 11.69 6.71 3.23
C VAL A 171 11.25 5.67 4.26
N ALA A 172 12.12 5.27 5.19
CA ALA A 172 11.79 4.30 6.24
C ALA A 172 10.57 4.75 7.06
N LYS A 173 10.53 6.02 7.45
CA LYS A 173 9.40 6.61 8.18
C LYS A 173 8.10 6.59 7.37
N LEU A 174 8.14 6.93 6.08
CA LEU A 174 6.95 6.95 5.21
C LEU A 174 6.36 5.57 4.98
N LEU A 175 7.20 4.55 4.97
CA LEU A 175 6.80 3.16 4.76
C LEU A 175 6.56 2.40 6.07
N HIS A 176 6.78 3.04 7.23
CA HIS A 176 6.62 2.45 8.56
C HIS A 176 7.44 1.17 8.78
N ILE A 177 8.65 1.10 8.19
CA ILE A 177 9.44 -0.13 8.13
C ILE A 177 10.09 -0.46 9.47
N ASP A 178 10.62 0.55 10.15
CA ASP A 178 11.30 0.39 11.45
C ASP A 178 10.35 -0.20 12.51
N ASP A 179 9.06 0.08 12.36
CA ASP A 179 8.02 -0.37 13.29
C ASP A 179 7.58 -1.82 13.04
N LEU A 180 7.81 -2.37 11.84
CA LEU A 180 7.11 -3.55 11.36
C LEU A 180 8.02 -4.68 10.85
N HIS A 181 9.32 -4.61 11.17
CA HIS A 181 10.30 -5.68 10.92
C HIS A 181 10.35 -6.19 9.46
N LEU A 182 10.21 -5.30 8.49
CA LEU A 182 10.43 -5.62 7.08
C LEU A 182 11.83 -5.21 6.64
N ASP A 183 12.58 -6.14 6.08
CA ASP A 183 13.87 -5.83 5.46
C ASP A 183 13.68 -4.88 4.28
N MET A 184 14.31 -3.70 4.36
CA MET A 184 14.42 -2.78 3.23
C MET A 184 15.67 -3.07 2.41
N PRO A 185 15.64 -2.79 1.10
CA PRO A 185 16.84 -2.72 0.32
C PRO A 185 17.72 -1.56 0.83
N ALA A 186 19.03 -1.71 0.72
CA ALA A 186 19.91 -0.58 0.83
C ALA A 186 19.55 0.43 -0.28
N LEU A 187 19.01 1.57 0.10
CA LEU A 187 18.56 2.60 -0.86
C LEU A 187 19.77 3.38 -1.43
N GLY A 188 20.97 2.87 -1.54
CA GLY A 188 22.13 3.51 -2.14
C GLY A 188 22.20 5.04 -1.94
N ASP A 189 23.23 5.68 -2.41
CA ASP A 189 23.39 7.15 -2.36
C ASP A 189 22.50 7.91 -3.36
N ASP A 190 21.54 7.21 -3.96
CA ASP A 190 20.86 7.71 -5.13
C ASP A 190 19.58 8.47 -4.81
N SER A 191 19.38 9.45 -5.63
CA SER A 191 18.31 10.39 -5.69
C SER A 191 16.93 9.73 -5.75
N TRP A 192 16.28 9.60 -4.61
CA TRP A 192 14.87 9.25 -4.52
C TRP A 192 14.00 10.50 -4.45
N THR A 193 12.91 10.47 -5.16
CA THR A 193 11.90 11.52 -5.18
C THR A 193 10.62 11.01 -4.57
N LEU A 194 10.07 11.76 -3.63
CA LEU A 194 8.72 11.61 -3.12
C LEU A 194 7.78 12.48 -3.95
N THR A 195 6.84 11.88 -4.64
CA THR A 195 5.73 12.58 -5.31
C THR A 195 4.44 12.33 -4.55
N GLU A 196 3.81 13.39 -4.08
CA GLU A 196 2.53 13.36 -3.37
C GLU A 196 1.41 13.78 -4.31
N PHE A 197 0.29 13.08 -4.24
CA PHE A 197 -0.87 13.34 -5.09
C PHE A 197 -2.06 13.87 -4.28
N ALA A 198 -2.92 14.63 -4.92
CA ALA A 198 -4.13 15.13 -4.30
C ALA A 198 -5.04 13.98 -3.83
N LYS A 199 -5.81 14.23 -2.79
CA LYS A 199 -6.77 13.25 -2.24
C LYS A 199 -7.85 12.92 -3.28
N THR A 200 -8.17 11.65 -3.44
CA THR A 200 -9.19 11.18 -4.37
C THR A 200 -10.61 11.49 -3.87
N PRO A 201 -11.59 11.54 -4.77
CA PRO A 201 -12.98 11.30 -4.41
C PRO A 201 -13.15 9.92 -3.74
N LYS A 202 -14.30 9.68 -3.13
CA LYS A 202 -14.66 8.37 -2.58
C LYS A 202 -14.89 7.37 -3.72
N MET A 203 -14.07 6.32 -3.78
CA MET A 203 -14.08 5.34 -4.87
C MET A 203 -13.76 3.92 -4.38
N SER A 204 -14.06 2.93 -5.21
CA SER A 204 -13.73 1.53 -4.95
C SER A 204 -12.24 1.24 -5.18
N THR A 205 -11.69 0.22 -4.53
CA THR A 205 -10.29 -0.18 -4.61
C THR A 205 -9.82 -0.47 -6.03
N TYR A 206 -10.64 -1.10 -6.86
CA TYR A 206 -10.27 -1.47 -8.23
C TYR A 206 -10.06 -0.26 -9.17
N LEU A 207 -10.51 0.94 -8.77
CA LEU A 207 -10.29 2.19 -9.50
C LEU A 207 -8.99 2.90 -9.13
N VAL A 208 -8.33 2.46 -8.05
CA VAL A 208 -7.02 3.02 -7.66
C VAL A 208 -6.00 2.66 -8.73
N ALA A 209 -5.25 3.65 -9.17
CA ALA A 209 -4.26 3.48 -10.23
C ALA A 209 -3.01 4.33 -9.98
N TRP A 210 -1.85 3.76 -10.33
CA TRP A 210 -0.59 4.46 -10.41
C TRP A 210 0.33 3.84 -11.46
N ALA A 211 1.31 4.60 -11.89
CA ALA A 211 2.36 4.15 -12.79
C ALA A 211 3.69 4.83 -12.46
N ASN A 212 4.80 4.15 -12.80
CA ASN A 212 6.16 4.66 -12.67
C ASN A 212 7.02 4.19 -13.86
N GLY A 213 7.81 5.09 -14.46
CA GLY A 213 8.71 4.80 -15.57
C GLY A 213 9.39 6.02 -16.15
#